data_83c1949b75a570bcfa1942f074e8e996
#
_entry.id   83c1949b75a570bcfa1942f074e8e996
#
_cell.length_a   1.000
_cell.length_b   1.000
_cell.length_c   1.000
_cell.angle_alpha   90.00
_cell.angle_beta   90.00
_cell.angle_gamma   90.00
#
_symmetry.space_group_name_H-M   'P 1'
#
loop_
_entity.id
_entity.type
_entity.pdbx_description
1 polymer ?
#
loop_
_entity_poly.entity_id
_entity_poly.type
_entity_poly.pdbx_seq_one_letter_code
_entity_poly.pdbx_strand_id
1 'polypeptide(L)'
;LSQPKPTSRERLARAKFALPSFVTLLSIACGFGSIVISVDNAHVGAPSDYRLAAILLVLAGVFDALDGFVARATNTQSSFGVQLDSIADVMNFGCAPGLLLYCYGFAQQSAAHPTLVRMGGLACFIFVTCGALRLARFNVMVGRTDPRYFVGMPITAGAACVASVVVAWPDPATTMAQCFAIIALMVAVGTLMVSTIRFPSSKHPRGKVMLALLAVCAVLLAVLQTRFFVLFFLLYVSATLLLNIAWRTGWRGIAPPKVYED
;
A
#
# COMPACT_ATOMS: atom_id res chain seq x y z
N LEU A 1 -11.86 -28.54 -36.56
CA LEU A 1 -12.77 -27.39 -36.66
C LEU A 1 -11.97 -26.14 -36.32
N SER A 2 -11.45 -25.40 -37.35
CA SER A 2 -10.74 -24.14 -37.17
C SER A 2 -11.74 -23.06 -36.71
N GLN A 3 -11.50 -22.51 -35.52
CA GLN A 3 -12.29 -21.37 -35.03
C GLN A 3 -12.12 -20.17 -35.99
N PRO A 4 -13.17 -19.43 -36.33
CA PRO A 4 -13.06 -18.27 -37.19
C PRO A 4 -12.18 -17.22 -36.58
N LYS A 5 -11.31 -16.58 -37.37
CA LYS A 5 -10.42 -15.51 -36.92
C LYS A 5 -11.27 -14.35 -36.36
N PRO A 6 -10.95 -13.81 -35.17
CA PRO A 6 -11.71 -12.74 -34.56
C PRO A 6 -11.72 -11.49 -35.46
N THR A 7 -12.89 -10.88 -35.58
CA THR A 7 -13.10 -9.63 -36.34
C THR A 7 -12.32 -8.47 -35.71
N SER A 8 -12.07 -7.39 -36.47
CA SER A 8 -11.39 -6.19 -35.95
C SER A 8 -12.10 -5.58 -34.74
N ARG A 9 -13.45 -5.66 -34.67
CA ARG A 9 -14.25 -5.20 -33.53
C ARG A 9 -14.05 -6.08 -32.30
N GLU A 10 -13.97 -7.39 -32.47
CA GLU A 10 -13.69 -8.32 -31.35
C GLU A 10 -12.26 -8.19 -30.83
N ARG A 11 -11.28 -7.91 -31.71
CA ARG A 11 -9.90 -7.62 -31.29
C ARG A 11 -9.83 -6.33 -30.49
N LEU A 12 -10.53 -5.28 -30.91
CA LEU A 12 -10.59 -4.01 -30.19
C LEU A 12 -11.28 -4.15 -28.83
N ALA A 13 -12.35 -4.95 -28.75
CA ALA A 13 -13.03 -5.27 -27.49
C ALA A 13 -12.09 -6.02 -26.54
N ARG A 14 -11.41 -7.07 -27.01
CA ARG A 14 -10.43 -7.83 -26.21
C ARG A 14 -9.26 -6.94 -25.73
N ALA A 15 -8.75 -6.04 -26.57
CA ALA A 15 -7.70 -5.10 -26.20
C ALA A 15 -8.14 -4.14 -25.08
N LYS A 16 -9.40 -3.68 -25.08
CA LYS A 16 -9.94 -2.83 -24.01
C LYS A 16 -9.96 -3.55 -22.63
N PHE A 17 -10.26 -4.86 -22.62
CA PHE A 17 -10.21 -5.65 -21.38
C PHE A 17 -8.78 -6.00 -20.93
N ALA A 18 -7.81 -6.07 -21.86
CA ALA A 18 -6.43 -6.36 -21.54
C ALA A 18 -5.68 -5.16 -20.93
N LEU A 19 -6.11 -3.93 -21.26
CA LEU A 19 -5.42 -2.72 -20.85
C LEU A 19 -5.33 -2.53 -19.31
N PRO A 20 -6.41 -2.64 -18.52
CA PRO A 20 -6.33 -2.57 -17.06
C PRO A 20 -5.39 -3.64 -16.50
N SER A 21 -5.54 -4.90 -16.95
CA SER A 21 -4.70 -6.01 -16.48
C SER A 21 -3.21 -5.79 -16.80
N PHE A 22 -2.88 -5.13 -17.90
CA PHE A 22 -1.50 -4.77 -18.21
C PHE A 22 -0.93 -3.75 -17.22
N VAL A 23 -1.72 -2.76 -16.80
CA VAL A 23 -1.32 -1.77 -15.80
C VAL A 23 -1.13 -2.44 -14.43
N THR A 24 -2.03 -3.38 -14.05
CA THR A 24 -1.86 -4.20 -12.85
C THR A 24 -0.55 -5.01 -12.89
N LEU A 25 -0.18 -5.57 -14.06
CA LEU A 25 1.09 -6.29 -14.22
C LEU A 25 2.30 -5.35 -14.04
N LEU A 26 2.22 -4.09 -14.46
CA LEU A 26 3.28 -3.10 -14.19
C LEU A 26 3.38 -2.79 -12.69
N SER A 27 2.25 -2.68 -12.00
CA SER A 27 2.22 -2.55 -10.54
C SER A 27 2.92 -3.74 -9.87
N ILE A 28 2.57 -4.97 -10.27
CA ILE A 28 3.22 -6.20 -9.79
C ILE A 28 4.73 -6.19 -10.08
N ALA A 29 5.15 -5.77 -11.27
CA ALA A 29 6.57 -5.69 -11.62
C ALA A 29 7.33 -4.72 -10.71
N CYS A 30 6.74 -3.57 -10.36
CA CYS A 30 7.32 -2.62 -9.42
C CYS A 30 7.42 -3.21 -8.01
N GLY A 31 6.35 -3.84 -7.49
CA GLY A 31 6.37 -4.48 -6.17
C GLY A 31 7.40 -5.62 -6.09
N PHE A 32 7.45 -6.47 -7.11
CA PHE A 32 8.45 -7.53 -7.20
C PHE A 32 9.87 -6.98 -7.32
N GLY A 33 10.08 -5.95 -8.13
CA GLY A 33 11.36 -5.24 -8.22
C GLY A 33 11.82 -4.66 -6.88
N SER A 34 10.89 -4.11 -6.09
CA SER A 34 11.18 -3.67 -4.72
C SER A 34 11.68 -4.82 -3.83
N ILE A 35 11.05 -6.01 -3.92
CA ILE A 35 11.48 -7.21 -3.20
C ILE A 35 12.89 -7.61 -3.60
N VAL A 36 13.16 -7.73 -4.90
CA VAL A 36 14.47 -8.15 -5.42
C VAL A 36 15.57 -7.20 -4.94
N ILE A 37 15.37 -5.90 -5.13
CA ILE A 37 16.37 -4.89 -4.70
C ILE A 37 16.56 -4.90 -3.17
N SER A 38 15.50 -5.11 -2.39
CA SER A 38 15.61 -5.21 -0.94
C SER A 38 16.47 -6.40 -0.50
N VAL A 39 16.29 -7.55 -1.16
CA VAL A 39 17.06 -8.77 -0.89
C VAL A 39 18.52 -8.63 -1.35
N ASP A 40 18.74 -8.05 -2.54
CA ASP A 40 20.09 -7.81 -3.06
C ASP A 40 20.87 -6.87 -2.13
N ASN A 41 20.26 -5.77 -1.70
CA ASN A 41 20.86 -4.85 -0.72
C ASN A 41 21.18 -5.50 0.62
N ALA A 42 20.42 -6.51 1.03
CA ALA A 42 20.67 -7.26 2.25
C ALA A 42 21.92 -8.17 2.17
N HIS A 43 22.28 -8.62 0.96
CA HIS A 43 23.39 -9.56 0.73
C HIS A 43 24.70 -8.85 0.39
N VAL A 44 24.64 -7.69 -0.26
CA VAL A 44 25.84 -6.92 -0.65
C VAL A 44 26.29 -6.11 0.57
N GLY A 45 27.35 -6.49 1.24
CA GLY A 45 27.94 -5.76 2.39
C GLY A 45 28.49 -4.36 2.08
N ALA A 46 28.09 -3.74 0.97
CA ALA A 46 28.34 -2.35 0.57
C ALA A 46 27.27 -1.41 1.20
N PRO A 47 27.49 -0.08 1.20
CA PRO A 47 26.44 0.86 1.65
C PRO A 47 25.17 0.65 0.80
N SER A 48 24.24 -0.08 1.39
CA SER A 48 22.99 -0.49 0.73
C SER A 48 22.01 0.68 0.77
N ASP A 49 21.61 1.16 -0.40
CA ASP A 49 20.60 2.21 -0.54
C ASP A 49 19.23 1.58 -0.83
N TYR A 50 18.36 1.55 0.18
CA TYR A 50 17.01 1.03 0.04
C TYR A 50 16.02 2.02 -0.62
N ARG A 51 16.50 3.21 -1.00
CA ARG A 51 15.65 4.26 -1.59
C ARG A 51 14.97 3.80 -2.88
N LEU A 52 15.70 3.10 -3.75
CA LEU A 52 15.12 2.62 -5.02
C LEU A 52 14.01 1.60 -4.78
N ALA A 53 14.18 0.69 -3.82
CA ALA A 53 13.15 -0.26 -3.44
C ALA A 53 11.88 0.45 -2.93
N ALA A 54 12.04 1.49 -2.10
CA ALA A 54 10.94 2.29 -1.61
C ALA A 54 10.25 3.13 -2.72
N ILE A 55 11.01 3.67 -3.67
CA ILE A 55 10.46 4.38 -4.84
C ILE A 55 9.62 3.42 -5.70
N LEU A 56 10.07 2.18 -5.90
CA LEU A 56 9.31 1.18 -6.64
C LEU A 56 7.98 0.83 -5.95
N LEU A 57 7.91 0.83 -4.61
CA LEU A 57 6.64 0.69 -3.89
C LEU A 57 5.68 1.86 -4.18
N VAL A 58 6.20 3.09 -4.23
CA VAL A 58 5.39 4.26 -4.58
C VAL A 58 4.89 4.15 -6.01
N LEU A 59 5.74 3.73 -6.94
CA LEU A 59 5.35 3.51 -8.35
C LEU A 59 4.31 2.38 -8.48
N ALA A 60 4.44 1.31 -7.70
CA ALA A 60 3.43 0.26 -7.63
C ALA A 60 2.06 0.84 -7.24
N GLY A 61 2.01 1.72 -6.22
CA GLY A 61 0.78 2.41 -5.82
C GLY A 61 0.21 3.35 -6.88
N VAL A 62 1.06 4.01 -7.67
CA VAL A 62 0.63 4.83 -8.80
C VAL A 62 -0.02 3.97 -9.89
N PHE A 63 0.60 2.85 -10.28
CA PHE A 63 0.05 1.95 -11.28
C PHE A 63 -1.25 1.29 -10.81
N ASP A 64 -1.35 0.89 -9.56
CA ASP A 64 -2.55 0.38 -8.91
C ASP A 64 -3.73 1.40 -8.97
N ALA A 65 -3.46 2.67 -8.64
CA ALA A 65 -4.46 3.71 -8.75
C ALA A 65 -4.90 3.96 -10.21
N LEU A 66 -3.97 3.81 -11.17
CA LEU A 66 -4.21 3.99 -12.60
C LEU A 66 -5.05 2.85 -13.18
N ASP A 67 -4.79 1.58 -12.84
CA ASP A 67 -5.57 0.45 -13.39
C ASP A 67 -7.02 0.49 -12.94
N GLY A 68 -7.26 0.78 -11.66
CA GLY A 68 -8.60 1.00 -11.13
C GLY A 68 -9.31 2.20 -11.79
N PHE A 69 -8.58 3.27 -12.13
CA PHE A 69 -9.13 4.39 -12.88
C PHE A 69 -9.47 4.00 -14.32
N VAL A 70 -8.56 3.34 -15.03
CA VAL A 70 -8.74 2.87 -16.41
C VAL A 70 -9.91 1.90 -16.50
N ALA A 71 -10.00 0.91 -15.61
CA ALA A 71 -11.08 -0.07 -15.59
C ALA A 71 -12.46 0.58 -15.43
N ARG A 72 -12.57 1.59 -14.56
CA ARG A 72 -13.82 2.37 -14.39
C ARG A 72 -14.13 3.27 -15.59
N ALA A 73 -13.13 3.96 -16.14
CA ALA A 73 -13.31 4.88 -17.28
C ALA A 73 -13.69 4.15 -18.57
N THR A 74 -13.25 2.91 -18.74
CA THR A 74 -13.50 2.09 -19.92
C THR A 74 -14.70 1.13 -19.77
N ASN A 75 -15.31 1.08 -18.57
CA ASN A 75 -16.34 0.08 -18.21
C ASN A 75 -15.92 -1.36 -18.52
N THR A 76 -14.64 -1.70 -18.26
CA THR A 76 -14.05 -3.02 -18.54
C THR A 76 -13.74 -3.81 -17.26
N GLN A 77 -14.48 -3.58 -16.19
CA GLN A 77 -14.35 -4.35 -14.96
C GLN A 77 -14.71 -5.82 -15.23
N SER A 78 -13.77 -6.73 -14.97
CA SER A 78 -13.97 -8.17 -15.06
C SER A 78 -13.75 -8.83 -13.69
N SER A 79 -14.42 -9.97 -13.45
CA SER A 79 -14.20 -10.74 -12.23
C SER A 79 -12.75 -11.21 -12.10
N PHE A 80 -12.11 -11.54 -13.21
CA PHE A 80 -10.68 -11.87 -13.23
C PHE A 80 -9.81 -10.67 -12.81
N GLY A 81 -10.07 -9.47 -13.35
CA GLY A 81 -9.34 -8.25 -13.01
C GLY A 81 -9.43 -7.92 -11.51
N VAL A 82 -10.61 -8.04 -10.91
CA VAL A 82 -10.82 -7.81 -9.47
C VAL A 82 -10.03 -8.81 -8.61
N GLN A 83 -9.94 -10.07 -9.02
CA GLN A 83 -9.14 -11.07 -8.29
C GLN A 83 -7.64 -10.82 -8.47
N LEU A 84 -7.19 -10.50 -9.68
CA LEU A 84 -5.80 -10.18 -9.96
C LEU A 84 -5.34 -8.96 -9.15
N ASP A 85 -6.16 -7.91 -9.10
CA ASP A 85 -5.96 -6.70 -8.31
C ASP A 85 -5.78 -7.03 -6.81
N SER A 86 -6.68 -7.84 -6.25
CA SER A 86 -6.58 -8.28 -4.86
C SER A 86 -5.31 -9.08 -4.54
N ILE A 87 -4.83 -9.92 -5.46
CA ILE A 87 -3.57 -10.66 -5.29
C ILE A 87 -2.38 -9.71 -5.41
N ALA A 88 -2.43 -8.80 -6.39
CA ALA A 88 -1.42 -7.76 -6.59
C ALA A 88 -1.29 -6.87 -5.34
N ASP A 89 -2.40 -6.47 -4.74
CA ASP A 89 -2.44 -5.66 -3.53
C ASP A 89 -1.69 -6.33 -2.35
N VAL A 90 -1.96 -7.62 -2.10
CA VAL A 90 -1.25 -8.35 -1.01
C VAL A 90 0.25 -8.40 -1.28
N MET A 91 0.65 -8.65 -2.53
CA MET A 91 2.06 -8.72 -2.90
C MET A 91 2.73 -7.34 -2.81
N ASN A 92 2.14 -6.32 -3.44
CA ASN A 92 2.75 -5.01 -3.57
C ASN A 92 2.72 -4.19 -2.28
N PHE A 93 1.63 -4.31 -1.50
CA PHE A 93 1.39 -3.46 -0.32
C PHE A 93 1.40 -4.23 1.00
N GLY A 94 1.49 -5.55 0.94
CA GLY A 94 1.73 -6.42 2.09
C GLY A 94 3.15 -6.97 2.10
N CYS A 95 3.47 -7.87 1.15
CA CYS A 95 4.74 -8.60 1.14
C CYS A 95 5.93 -7.68 0.85
N ALA A 96 5.87 -6.83 -0.19
CA ALA A 96 7.00 -6.02 -0.60
C ALA A 96 7.43 -5.00 0.49
N PRO A 97 6.55 -4.18 1.10
CA PRO A 97 6.95 -3.29 2.18
C PRO A 97 7.35 -4.02 3.46
N GLY A 98 6.72 -5.17 3.77
CA GLY A 98 7.11 -6.00 4.90
C GLY A 98 8.54 -6.51 4.77
N LEU A 99 8.89 -7.04 3.59
CA LEU A 99 10.23 -7.55 3.32
C LEU A 99 11.25 -6.40 3.20
N LEU A 100 10.87 -5.26 2.60
CA LEU A 100 11.71 -4.08 2.57
C LEU A 100 12.14 -3.66 3.99
N LEU A 101 11.19 -3.51 4.93
CA LEU A 101 11.51 -3.17 6.32
C LEU A 101 12.31 -4.27 7.03
N TYR A 102 12.04 -5.53 6.74
CA TYR A 102 12.82 -6.64 7.29
C TYR A 102 14.27 -6.58 6.82
N CYS A 103 14.54 -6.43 5.54
CA CYS A 103 15.89 -6.30 5.01
C CYS A 103 16.59 -5.02 5.52
N TYR A 104 15.88 -3.90 5.47
CA TYR A 104 16.37 -2.60 5.94
C TYR A 104 16.73 -2.60 7.43
N GLY A 105 15.92 -3.25 8.27
CA GLY A 105 16.09 -3.24 9.72
C GLY A 105 17.03 -4.30 10.26
N PHE A 106 17.12 -5.47 9.62
CA PHE A 106 17.68 -6.65 10.28
C PHE A 106 18.78 -7.37 9.51
N ALA A 107 18.98 -7.09 8.21
CA ALA A 107 19.98 -7.79 7.42
C ALA A 107 21.40 -7.68 8.03
N GLN A 108 21.78 -6.51 8.49
CA GLN A 108 23.10 -6.27 9.09
C GLN A 108 23.23 -6.79 10.53
N GLN A 109 22.13 -7.16 11.18
CA GLN A 109 22.09 -7.62 12.57
C GLN A 109 22.15 -9.15 12.71
N SER A 110 22.12 -9.88 11.59
CA SER A 110 21.91 -11.33 11.56
C SER A 110 22.99 -12.12 12.34
N ALA A 111 24.24 -11.71 12.26
CA ALA A 111 25.34 -12.39 12.96
C ALA A 111 25.42 -12.03 14.46
N ALA A 112 25.16 -10.78 14.83
CA ALA A 112 25.33 -10.28 16.19
C ALA A 112 24.10 -10.54 17.08
N HIS A 113 22.90 -10.45 16.52
CA HIS A 113 21.64 -10.45 17.29
C HIS A 113 20.56 -11.34 16.68
N PRO A 114 20.71 -12.69 16.69
CA PRO A 114 19.78 -13.62 16.02
C PRO A 114 18.37 -13.57 16.60
N THR A 115 18.19 -13.28 17.88
CA THR A 115 16.87 -13.11 18.50
C THR A 115 16.15 -11.88 17.97
N LEU A 116 16.85 -10.76 17.79
CA LEU A 116 16.29 -9.54 17.24
C LEU A 116 15.82 -9.74 15.80
N VAL A 117 16.58 -10.47 14.99
CA VAL A 117 16.21 -10.83 13.61
C VAL A 117 14.95 -11.68 13.58
N ARG A 118 14.80 -12.65 14.50
CA ARG A 118 13.57 -13.45 14.62
C ARG A 118 12.36 -12.61 15.01
N MET A 119 12.52 -11.64 15.91
CA MET A 119 11.47 -10.68 16.27
C MET A 119 11.08 -9.81 15.07
N GLY A 120 12.05 -9.36 14.27
CA GLY A 120 11.81 -8.66 13.00
C GLY A 120 11.01 -9.49 12.01
N GLY A 121 11.36 -10.79 11.85
CA GLY A 121 10.61 -11.72 11.02
C GLY A 121 9.16 -11.92 11.46
N LEU A 122 8.93 -12.03 12.79
CA LEU A 122 7.59 -12.11 13.35
C LEU A 122 6.80 -10.81 13.11
N ALA A 123 7.42 -9.64 13.28
CA ALA A 123 6.77 -8.36 13.00
C ALA A 123 6.42 -8.22 11.51
N CYS A 124 7.30 -8.67 10.60
CA CYS A 124 7.03 -8.76 9.17
C CYS A 124 5.82 -9.65 8.88
N PHE A 125 5.77 -10.85 9.45
CA PHE A 125 4.65 -11.77 9.31
C PHE A 125 3.33 -11.13 9.80
N ILE A 126 3.34 -10.47 10.96
CA ILE A 126 2.17 -9.76 11.51
C ILE A 126 1.71 -8.68 10.52
N PHE A 127 2.62 -7.85 10.01
CA PHE A 127 2.30 -6.80 9.06
C PHE A 127 1.61 -7.35 7.80
N VAL A 128 2.21 -8.36 7.17
CA VAL A 128 1.68 -8.99 5.94
C VAL A 128 0.31 -9.62 6.21
N THR A 129 0.18 -10.36 7.31
CA THR A 129 -1.07 -11.04 7.68
C THR A 129 -2.19 -10.04 7.97
N CYS A 130 -1.89 -8.96 8.70
CA CYS A 130 -2.86 -7.90 8.96
C CYS A 130 -3.32 -7.21 7.68
N GLY A 131 -2.40 -6.97 6.72
CA GLY A 131 -2.72 -6.42 5.41
C GLY A 131 -3.65 -7.33 4.62
N ALA A 132 -3.36 -8.64 4.57
CA ALA A 132 -4.18 -9.64 3.89
C ALA A 132 -5.58 -9.78 4.54
N LEU A 133 -5.65 -9.85 5.87
CA LEU A 133 -6.93 -9.90 6.61
C LEU A 133 -7.78 -8.65 6.36
N ARG A 134 -7.15 -7.47 6.35
CA ARG A 134 -7.82 -6.20 6.04
C ARG A 134 -8.42 -6.24 4.63
N LEU A 135 -7.67 -6.74 3.65
CA LEU A 135 -8.13 -6.79 2.26
C LEU A 135 -9.28 -7.81 2.10
N ALA A 136 -9.17 -8.98 2.73
CA ALA A 136 -10.24 -9.97 2.75
C ALA A 136 -11.53 -9.40 3.37
N ARG A 137 -11.42 -8.71 4.53
CA ARG A 137 -12.55 -8.01 5.16
C ARG A 137 -13.15 -6.97 4.22
N PHE A 138 -12.33 -6.16 3.58
CA PHE A 138 -12.80 -5.14 2.64
C PHE A 138 -13.60 -5.75 1.49
N ASN A 139 -13.09 -6.83 0.88
CA ASN A 139 -13.77 -7.51 -0.23
C ASN A 139 -15.15 -8.08 0.16
N VAL A 140 -15.27 -8.63 1.37
CA VAL A 140 -16.55 -9.12 1.92
C VAL A 140 -17.53 -7.98 2.22
N MET A 141 -17.03 -6.82 2.65
CA MET A 141 -17.86 -5.68 3.06
C MET A 141 -18.18 -4.69 1.93
N VAL A 142 -17.73 -4.94 0.71
CA VAL A 142 -18.06 -4.12 -0.46
C VAL A 142 -19.58 -4.05 -0.64
N GLY A 143 -20.12 -2.82 -0.71
CA GLY A 143 -21.57 -2.59 -0.83
C GLY A 143 -22.36 -2.57 0.48
N ARG A 144 -21.75 -2.99 1.61
CA ARG A 144 -22.41 -3.03 2.93
C ARG A 144 -22.00 -1.88 3.86
N THR A 145 -21.00 -1.10 3.50
CA THR A 145 -20.48 0.02 4.30
C THR A 145 -20.62 1.35 3.58
N ASP A 146 -20.67 2.46 4.34
CA ASP A 146 -20.68 3.80 3.79
C ASP A 146 -19.42 4.03 2.92
N PRO A 147 -19.58 4.33 1.62
CA PRO A 147 -18.46 4.48 0.68
C PRO A 147 -17.51 5.65 1.01
N ARG A 148 -17.89 6.54 1.93
CA ARG A 148 -17.08 7.68 2.38
C ARG A 148 -15.97 7.28 3.35
N TYR A 149 -16.01 6.07 3.92
CA TYR A 149 -15.07 5.64 4.95
C TYR A 149 -14.59 4.20 4.71
N PHE A 150 -13.32 3.98 5.01
CA PHE A 150 -12.74 2.64 5.12
C PHE A 150 -12.72 2.19 6.58
N VAL A 151 -13.05 0.95 6.85
CA VAL A 151 -12.87 0.33 8.17
C VAL A 151 -11.46 -0.24 8.25
N GLY A 152 -10.63 0.34 9.12
CA GLY A 152 -9.20 0.07 9.19
C GLY A 152 -8.40 0.82 8.12
N MET A 153 -7.08 0.96 8.38
CA MET A 153 -6.18 1.67 7.47
C MET A 153 -6.07 0.94 6.12
N PRO A 154 -6.14 1.65 4.98
CA PRO A 154 -5.90 1.04 3.67
C PRO A 154 -4.50 0.40 3.59
N ILE A 155 -4.40 -0.77 2.95
CA ILE A 155 -3.12 -1.48 2.80
C ILE A 155 -2.10 -0.62 2.00
N THR A 156 -2.57 0.11 1.00
CA THR A 156 -1.78 1.07 0.22
C THR A 156 -1.23 2.22 1.08
N ALA A 157 -2.02 2.71 2.04
CA ALA A 157 -1.58 3.74 2.99
C ALA A 157 -0.50 3.19 3.94
N GLY A 158 -0.61 1.93 4.37
CA GLY A 158 0.43 1.26 5.15
C GLY A 158 1.74 1.11 4.39
N ALA A 159 1.66 0.69 3.13
CA ALA A 159 2.83 0.62 2.25
C ALA A 159 3.47 1.99 2.01
N ALA A 160 2.65 3.03 1.82
CA ALA A 160 3.13 4.41 1.67
C ALA A 160 3.84 4.92 2.94
N CYS A 161 3.34 4.55 4.14
CA CYS A 161 4.04 4.83 5.40
C CYS A 161 5.44 4.22 5.42
N VAL A 162 5.55 2.93 5.11
CA VAL A 162 6.83 2.22 5.04
C VAL A 162 7.77 2.88 4.03
N ALA A 163 7.27 3.10 2.81
CA ALA A 163 8.07 3.73 1.77
C ALA A 163 8.57 5.13 2.20
N SER A 164 7.72 5.94 2.84
CA SER A 164 8.09 7.27 3.30
C SER A 164 9.23 7.26 4.33
N VAL A 165 9.23 6.30 5.25
CA VAL A 165 10.29 6.13 6.25
C VAL A 165 11.62 5.78 5.57
N VAL A 166 11.62 4.79 4.68
CA VAL A 166 12.84 4.34 3.99
C VAL A 166 13.37 5.39 3.03
N VAL A 167 12.50 6.14 2.34
CA VAL A 167 12.92 7.25 1.47
C VAL A 167 13.53 8.41 2.30
N ALA A 168 13.00 8.66 3.50
CA ALA A 168 13.52 9.71 4.40
C ALA A 168 14.86 9.36 5.04
N TRP A 169 15.09 8.08 5.31
CA TRP A 169 16.31 7.53 5.90
C TRP A 169 16.70 6.26 5.11
N PRO A 170 17.41 6.39 3.98
CA PRO A 170 17.69 5.25 3.10
C PRO A 170 18.75 4.29 3.64
N ASP A 171 19.54 4.72 4.61
CA ASP A 171 20.59 3.90 5.22
C ASP A 171 19.96 2.85 6.15
N PRO A 172 20.43 1.59 6.11
CA PRO A 172 19.88 0.52 6.94
C PRO A 172 20.07 0.79 8.44
N ALA A 173 19.21 0.17 9.25
CA ALA A 173 19.30 0.31 10.69
C ALA A 173 20.60 -0.30 11.24
N THR A 174 21.37 0.50 11.99
CA THR A 174 22.63 0.09 12.60
C THR A 174 22.53 -0.08 14.11
N THR A 175 21.53 0.54 14.74
CA THR A 175 21.35 0.51 16.20
C THR A 175 20.16 -0.34 16.61
N MET A 176 20.24 -0.93 17.82
CA MET A 176 19.13 -1.67 18.42
C MET A 176 17.84 -0.82 18.54
N ALA A 177 17.99 0.47 18.87
CA ALA A 177 16.84 1.37 18.99
C ALA A 177 16.10 1.54 17.65
N GLN A 178 16.83 1.64 16.52
CA GLN A 178 16.23 1.69 15.18
C GLN A 178 15.51 0.38 14.85
N CYS A 179 16.10 -0.77 15.17
CA CYS A 179 15.47 -2.07 14.95
C CYS A 179 14.15 -2.21 15.75
N PHE A 180 14.13 -1.81 17.01
CA PHE A 180 12.91 -1.79 17.82
C PHE A 180 11.87 -0.79 17.29
N ALA A 181 12.30 0.37 16.80
CA ALA A 181 11.40 1.33 16.16
C ALA A 181 10.75 0.76 14.89
N ILE A 182 11.49 -0.02 14.09
CA ILE A 182 10.98 -0.71 12.90
C ILE A 182 9.96 -1.80 13.30
N ILE A 183 10.25 -2.62 14.32
CA ILE A 183 9.30 -3.60 14.86
C ILE A 183 8.03 -2.89 15.32
N ALA A 184 8.15 -1.83 16.09
CA ALA A 184 7.01 -1.05 16.58
C ALA A 184 6.20 -0.46 15.42
N LEU A 185 6.86 0.05 14.37
CA LEU A 185 6.20 0.57 13.17
C LEU A 185 5.40 -0.53 12.45
N MET A 186 6.01 -1.70 12.19
CA MET A 186 5.36 -2.83 11.52
C MET A 186 4.12 -3.29 12.28
N VAL A 187 4.23 -3.46 13.60
CA VAL A 187 3.13 -3.90 14.47
C VAL A 187 2.06 -2.81 14.55
N ALA A 188 2.42 -1.54 14.71
CA ALA A 188 1.47 -0.44 14.80
C ALA A 188 0.68 -0.27 13.49
N VAL A 189 1.35 -0.26 12.34
CA VAL A 189 0.69 -0.15 11.04
C VAL A 189 -0.18 -1.37 10.77
N GLY A 190 0.32 -2.59 11.06
CA GLY A 190 -0.46 -3.82 10.93
C GLY A 190 -1.72 -3.81 11.79
N THR A 191 -1.63 -3.43 13.06
CA THR A 191 -2.79 -3.32 13.96
C THR A 191 -3.78 -2.25 13.50
N LEU A 192 -3.33 -1.11 12.96
CA LEU A 192 -4.18 -0.09 12.38
C LEU A 192 -4.95 -0.61 11.16
N MET A 193 -4.36 -1.48 10.34
CA MET A 193 -5.03 -2.09 9.18
C MET A 193 -6.23 -2.97 9.61
N VAL A 194 -6.08 -3.76 10.68
CA VAL A 194 -7.15 -4.66 11.17
C VAL A 194 -8.12 -3.94 12.10
N SER A 195 -7.78 -2.75 12.60
CA SER A 195 -8.61 -1.98 13.53
C SER A 195 -10.00 -1.66 12.95
N THR A 196 -10.92 -1.30 13.84
CA THR A 196 -12.26 -0.78 13.48
C THR A 196 -12.29 0.74 13.32
N ILE A 197 -11.13 1.39 13.32
CA ILE A 197 -10.98 2.83 13.12
C ILE A 197 -11.43 3.19 11.69
N ARG A 198 -12.22 4.25 11.56
CA ARG A 198 -12.77 4.69 10.28
C ARG A 198 -11.85 5.71 9.64
N PHE A 199 -11.28 5.35 8.52
CA PHE A 199 -10.42 6.22 7.72
C PHE A 199 -11.21 6.90 6.61
N PRO A 200 -11.02 8.21 6.35
CA PRO A 200 -11.71 8.89 5.26
C PRO A 200 -11.33 8.30 3.91
N SER A 201 -12.33 8.11 3.05
CA SER A 201 -12.18 7.58 1.69
C SER A 201 -12.37 8.68 0.67
N SER A 202 -11.47 8.83 -0.29
CA SER A 202 -11.59 9.77 -1.41
C SER A 202 -12.20 9.10 -2.64
N LYS A 203 -13.25 8.29 -2.49
CA LYS A 203 -13.81 7.43 -3.58
C LYS A 203 -14.35 8.17 -4.81
N HIS A 204 -14.41 9.50 -4.84
CA HIS A 204 -14.85 10.27 -6.00
C HIS A 204 -13.98 11.49 -6.35
N PRO A 205 -12.66 11.38 -6.53
CA PRO A 205 -11.97 12.45 -7.23
C PRO A 205 -12.39 12.39 -8.70
N ARG A 206 -12.90 13.51 -9.23
CA ARG A 206 -13.05 13.67 -10.67
C ARG A 206 -11.69 13.39 -11.31
N GLY A 207 -11.63 12.71 -12.47
CA GLY A 207 -10.37 12.24 -13.08
C GLY A 207 -9.25 13.30 -13.16
N LYS A 208 -9.59 14.59 -13.35
CA LYS A 208 -8.65 15.72 -13.31
C LYS A 208 -8.04 15.92 -11.91
N VAL A 209 -8.79 15.69 -10.83
CA VAL A 209 -8.31 15.79 -9.44
C VAL A 209 -7.38 14.63 -9.13
N MET A 210 -7.67 13.42 -9.61
CA MET A 210 -6.79 12.27 -9.49
C MET A 210 -5.44 12.52 -10.19
N LEU A 211 -5.47 13.01 -11.43
CA LEU A 211 -4.26 13.34 -12.19
C LEU A 211 -3.46 14.45 -11.51
N ALA A 212 -4.13 15.49 -10.99
CA ALA A 212 -3.50 16.55 -10.22
C ALA A 212 -2.88 16.02 -8.92
N LEU A 213 -3.56 15.12 -8.20
CA LEU A 213 -3.02 14.50 -6.98
C LEU A 213 -1.77 13.64 -7.28
N LEU A 214 -1.81 12.85 -8.36
CA LEU A 214 -0.65 12.06 -8.83
C LEU A 214 0.52 12.96 -9.25
N ALA A 215 0.23 14.06 -9.98
CA ALA A 215 1.26 15.03 -10.35
C ALA A 215 1.85 15.74 -9.13
N VAL A 216 1.02 16.14 -8.18
CA VAL A 216 1.45 16.75 -6.91
C VAL A 216 2.28 15.75 -6.09
N CYS A 217 1.86 14.50 -5.98
CA CYS A 217 2.66 13.46 -5.31
C CYS A 217 4.02 13.25 -6.02
N ALA A 218 4.04 13.22 -7.34
CA ALA A 218 5.29 13.07 -8.12
C ALA A 218 6.22 14.28 -7.93
N VAL A 219 5.67 15.50 -7.95
CA VAL A 219 6.43 16.74 -7.71
C VAL A 219 6.91 16.81 -6.25
N LEU A 220 6.08 16.42 -5.29
CA LEU A 220 6.46 16.37 -3.87
C LEU A 220 7.56 15.33 -3.63
N LEU A 221 7.52 14.18 -4.32
CA LEU A 221 8.60 13.19 -4.31
C LEU A 221 9.91 13.74 -4.89
N ALA A 222 9.82 14.57 -5.94
CA ALA A 222 10.99 15.09 -6.64
C ALA A 222 11.61 16.34 -5.99
N VAL A 223 10.80 17.19 -5.33
CA VAL A 223 11.21 18.56 -4.93
C VAL A 223 11.32 18.72 -3.41
N LEU A 224 10.46 18.07 -2.62
CA LEU A 224 10.47 18.21 -1.18
C LEU A 224 11.32 17.12 -0.53
N GLN A 225 12.23 17.56 0.32
CA GLN A 225 13.02 16.66 1.16
C GLN A 225 12.10 15.64 1.85
N THR A 226 12.44 14.39 1.69
CA THR A 226 11.71 13.15 2.00
C THR A 226 11.06 13.07 3.38
N ARG A 227 11.53 13.87 4.35
CA ARG A 227 10.98 13.96 5.72
C ARG A 227 9.54 14.50 5.77
N PHE A 228 9.10 15.24 4.74
CA PHE A 228 7.73 15.77 4.66
C PHE A 228 6.68 14.66 4.54
N PHE A 229 7.00 13.55 3.87
CA PHE A 229 6.07 12.42 3.72
C PHE A 229 5.80 11.71 5.04
N VAL A 230 6.81 11.57 5.90
CA VAL A 230 6.64 11.00 7.25
C VAL A 230 5.72 11.91 8.07
N LEU A 231 5.96 13.22 8.02
CA LEU A 231 5.14 14.21 8.72
C LEU A 231 3.68 14.19 8.20
N PHE A 232 3.49 14.18 6.88
CA PHE A 232 2.16 14.09 6.26
C PHE A 232 1.43 12.82 6.71
N PHE A 233 2.12 11.68 6.74
CA PHE A 233 1.53 10.43 7.18
C PHE A 233 1.16 10.45 8.67
N LEU A 234 2.02 10.98 9.52
CA LEU A 234 1.74 11.17 10.95
C LEU A 234 0.53 12.08 11.16
N LEU A 235 0.44 13.18 10.42
CA LEU A 235 -0.73 14.08 10.45
C LEU A 235 -2.00 13.37 9.98
N TYR A 236 -1.95 12.58 8.91
CA TYR A 236 -3.09 11.82 8.41
C TYR A 236 -3.60 10.82 9.45
N VAL A 237 -2.72 10.04 10.06
CA VAL A 237 -3.09 9.07 11.11
C VAL A 237 -3.62 9.79 12.35
N SER A 238 -2.95 10.86 12.81
CA SER A 238 -3.36 11.63 13.98
C SER A 238 -4.73 12.29 13.78
N ALA A 239 -4.94 12.92 12.63
CA ALA A 239 -6.23 13.54 12.30
C ALA A 239 -7.36 12.49 12.26
N THR A 240 -7.09 11.30 11.69
CA THR A 240 -8.05 10.20 11.64
C THR A 240 -8.38 9.69 13.04
N LEU A 241 -7.39 9.52 13.91
CA LEU A 241 -7.60 9.11 15.30
C LEU A 241 -8.43 10.14 16.08
N LEU A 242 -8.10 11.43 15.94
CA LEU A 242 -8.85 12.52 16.57
C LEU A 242 -10.30 12.57 16.11
N LEU A 243 -10.57 12.40 14.80
CA LEU A 243 -11.93 12.31 14.27
C LEU A 243 -12.70 11.11 14.86
N ASN A 244 -12.07 9.94 14.96
CA ASN A 244 -12.72 8.77 15.56
C ASN A 244 -13.00 8.96 17.05
N ILE A 245 -12.12 9.62 17.80
CA ILE A 245 -12.37 10.00 19.21
C ILE A 245 -13.53 10.98 19.28
N ALA A 246 -13.56 12.02 18.45
CA ALA A 246 -14.64 13.00 18.40
C ALA A 246 -16.01 12.36 18.10
N TRP A 247 -16.07 11.36 17.22
CA TRP A 247 -17.30 10.59 16.96
C TRP A 247 -17.75 9.75 18.18
N ARG A 248 -16.78 9.11 18.87
CA ARG A 248 -17.09 8.30 20.06
C ARG A 248 -17.53 9.14 21.25
N THR A 249 -17.00 10.35 21.40
CA THR A 249 -17.34 11.26 22.51
C THR A 249 -18.56 12.14 22.22
N GLY A 250 -19.19 11.99 21.05
CA GLY A 250 -20.40 12.75 20.69
C GLY A 250 -20.14 14.26 20.52
N TRP A 251 -18.93 14.64 20.12
CA TRP A 251 -18.60 16.05 19.91
C TRP A 251 -19.53 16.66 18.87
N ARG A 252 -20.18 17.77 19.26
CA ARG A 252 -21.29 18.40 18.53
C ARG A 252 -20.94 18.69 17.07
N GLY A 253 -21.75 18.20 16.14
CA GLY A 253 -21.73 18.53 14.72
C GLY A 253 -21.11 17.49 13.78
N ILE A 254 -20.50 16.41 14.28
CA ILE A 254 -19.93 15.35 13.44
C ILE A 254 -20.73 14.07 13.66
N ALA A 255 -21.69 13.78 12.78
CA ALA A 255 -22.43 12.53 12.83
C ALA A 255 -21.54 11.34 12.45
N PRO A 256 -21.57 10.23 13.22
CA PRO A 256 -20.85 9.01 12.83
C PRO A 256 -21.41 8.47 11.52
N PRO A 257 -20.57 7.91 10.64
CA PRO A 257 -21.04 7.29 9.42
C PRO A 257 -21.95 6.10 9.72
N LYS A 258 -23.05 5.97 8.96
CA LYS A 258 -23.99 4.86 9.12
C LYS A 258 -23.30 3.55 8.78
N VAL A 259 -23.41 2.55 9.66
CA VAL A 259 -23.14 1.15 9.35
C VAL A 259 -24.49 0.56 8.98
N TYR A 260 -24.63 0.04 7.78
CA TYR A 260 -25.80 -0.76 7.46
C TYR A 260 -25.57 -2.12 8.12
N GLU A 261 -26.19 -2.33 9.29
CA GLU A 261 -26.36 -3.65 9.89
C GLU A 261 -27.45 -4.36 9.09
N ASP A 262 -27.20 -5.62 8.68
CA ASP A 262 -28.17 -6.50 8.03
C ASP A 262 -29.27 -6.92 9.02
#